data_e0c9ca31b8bc435f47b27de1ea100392
#
_entry.id   e0c9ca31b8bc435f47b27de1ea100392
#
_cell.length_a   1.000
_cell.length_b   1.000
_cell.length_c   1.000
_cell.angle_alpha   90.00
_cell.angle_beta   90.00
_cell.angle_gamma   90.00
#
_symmetry.space_group_name_H-M   'P 1'
#
loop_
_entity.id
_entity.type
_entity.pdbx_description
1 polymer ?
#
loop_
_entity_poly.entity_id
_entity_poly.type
_entity_poly.pdbx_seq_one_letter_code
_entity_poly.pdbx_strand_id
1 'polypeptide(L)'
;MGDLTANFNRAEYACRCGCGKDNIKDELAAKVQLVRNVLNRSITINSGVRCEHHNYDIAATPTSSHIGGWAADLKYSGSAQRYELLNAIMPIFDRVGIAKTFIHVDVDATKTAGVVWLYS
;
A
#
# COMPACT_ATOMS: atom_id res chain seq x y z
N MET A 1 5.64 14.19 -11.87
CA MET A 1 6.04 14.82 -10.57
C MET A 1 4.87 14.79 -9.61
N GLY A 2 5.11 14.33 -8.40
CA GLY A 2 4.05 14.17 -7.42
C GLY A 2 3.94 15.36 -6.47
N ASP A 3 2.74 15.55 -5.90
CA ASP A 3 2.51 16.58 -4.89
C ASP A 3 2.73 16.06 -3.46
N LEU A 4 2.88 14.75 -3.26
CA LEU A 4 3.13 14.15 -1.95
C LEU A 4 4.58 13.67 -1.84
N THR A 5 5.03 12.86 -2.78
CA THR A 5 6.42 12.44 -2.93
C THR A 5 6.81 12.63 -4.39
N ALA A 6 8.06 12.37 -4.76
CA ALA A 6 8.57 12.69 -6.09
C ALA A 6 7.74 12.12 -7.24
N ASN A 7 7.20 10.90 -7.07
CA ASN A 7 6.46 10.20 -8.12
C ASN A 7 4.99 9.93 -7.77
N PHE A 8 4.51 10.37 -6.60
CA PHE A 8 3.14 10.08 -6.18
C PHE A 8 2.38 11.33 -5.75
N ASN A 9 1.13 11.39 -6.19
CA ASN A 9 0.19 12.42 -5.75
C ASN A 9 -0.64 11.88 -4.58
N ARG A 10 -1.04 12.76 -3.67
CA ARG A 10 -1.89 12.39 -2.53
C ARG A 10 -3.19 11.72 -2.99
N ALA A 11 -3.74 12.17 -4.14
CA ALA A 11 -4.96 11.60 -4.71
C ALA A 11 -4.85 10.11 -5.03
N GLU A 12 -3.65 9.60 -5.30
CA GLU A 12 -3.45 8.19 -5.59
C GLU A 12 -3.70 7.31 -4.36
N TYR A 13 -3.59 7.89 -3.16
CA TYR A 13 -3.83 7.20 -1.89
C TYR A 13 -5.23 7.45 -1.34
N ALA A 14 -6.04 8.30 -1.99
CA ALA A 14 -7.35 8.70 -1.46
C ALA A 14 -8.32 7.52 -1.41
N CYS A 15 -9.24 7.55 -0.44
CA CYS A 15 -10.27 6.53 -0.30
C CYS A 15 -11.09 6.41 -1.59
N ARG A 16 -11.26 5.19 -2.06
CA ARG A 16 -11.90 4.91 -3.35
C ARG A 16 -13.42 5.13 -3.35
N CYS A 17 -14.02 5.36 -2.19
CA CYS A 17 -15.45 5.66 -2.12
C CYS A 17 -15.79 7.09 -2.52
N GLY A 18 -14.77 7.95 -2.69
CA GLY A 18 -14.98 9.34 -3.06
C GLY A 18 -15.27 10.28 -1.89
N CYS A 19 -15.09 9.83 -0.64
CA CYS A 19 -15.33 10.66 0.54
C CYS A 19 -14.28 11.77 0.74
N GLY A 20 -13.19 11.74 -0.01
CA GLY A 20 -12.11 12.72 0.08
C GLY A 20 -11.05 12.41 1.13
N LYS A 21 -11.20 11.33 1.89
CA LYS A 21 -10.20 10.97 2.92
C LYS A 21 -8.91 10.52 2.24
N ASP A 22 -7.81 11.20 2.54
CA ASP A 22 -6.52 10.98 1.88
C ASP A 22 -5.33 11.11 2.82
N ASN A 23 -5.55 10.96 4.13
CA ASN A 23 -4.54 11.17 5.16
C ASN A 23 -3.55 10.00 5.29
N ILE A 24 -2.89 9.66 4.21
CA ILE A 24 -1.85 8.64 4.20
C ILE A 24 -0.69 9.08 5.12
N LYS A 25 -0.10 8.13 5.84
CA LYS A 25 1.02 8.44 6.74
C LYS A 25 2.28 8.76 5.94
N ASP A 26 3.02 9.78 6.40
CA ASP A 26 4.24 10.23 5.72
C ASP A 26 5.28 9.12 5.63
N GLU A 27 5.43 8.32 6.68
CA GLU A 27 6.36 7.18 6.69
C GLU A 27 6.02 6.18 5.59
N LEU A 28 4.75 5.86 5.43
CA LEU A 28 4.31 4.93 4.38
C LEU A 28 4.61 5.51 3.00
N ALA A 29 4.23 6.76 2.78
CA ALA A 29 4.45 7.42 1.49
C ALA A 29 5.93 7.47 1.13
N ALA A 30 6.79 7.78 2.10
CA ALA A 30 8.24 7.83 1.89
C ALA A 30 8.80 6.45 1.53
N LYS A 31 8.34 5.40 2.19
CA LYS A 31 8.78 4.02 1.92
C LYS A 31 8.30 3.53 0.55
N VAL A 32 7.07 3.84 0.16
CA VAL A 32 6.56 3.49 -1.17
C VAL A 32 7.39 4.21 -2.24
N GLN A 33 7.77 5.47 -1.99
CA GLN A 33 8.65 6.19 -2.91
C GLN A 33 10.02 5.50 -3.04
N LEU A 34 10.57 4.96 -1.94
CA LEU A 34 11.83 4.21 -2.00
C LEU A 34 11.68 2.95 -2.84
N VAL A 35 10.56 2.22 -2.71
CA VAL A 35 10.26 1.05 -3.55
C VAL A 35 10.23 1.47 -5.02
N ARG A 36 9.55 2.58 -5.33
CA ARG A 36 9.48 3.13 -6.67
C ARG A 36 10.87 3.43 -7.24
N ASN A 37 11.74 3.98 -6.43
CA ASN A 37 13.10 4.33 -6.84
C ASN A 37 13.92 3.09 -7.17
N VAL A 38 13.84 2.05 -6.33
CA VAL A 38 14.55 0.79 -6.55
C VAL A 38 14.03 0.09 -7.80
N LEU A 39 12.71 0.03 -7.95
CA LEU A 39 12.06 -0.62 -9.08
C LEU A 39 12.30 0.11 -10.41
N ASN A 40 12.46 1.43 -10.34
CA ASN A 40 12.72 2.33 -11.47
C ASN A 40 11.66 2.24 -12.58
N ARG A 41 10.39 2.08 -12.19
CA ARG A 41 9.24 2.17 -13.08
C ARG A 41 8.01 2.51 -12.26
N SER A 42 6.94 2.95 -12.94
CA SER A 42 5.73 3.39 -12.25
C SER A 42 5.05 2.26 -11.47
N ILE A 43 4.44 2.63 -10.35
CA ILE A 43 3.67 1.74 -9.49
C ILE A 43 2.27 2.34 -9.38
N THR A 44 1.25 1.49 -9.57
CA THR A 44 -0.15 1.88 -9.37
C THR A 44 -0.58 1.50 -7.96
N ILE A 45 -1.13 2.48 -7.23
CA ILE A 45 -1.72 2.26 -5.91
C ILE A 45 -3.15 1.78 -6.10
N ASN A 46 -3.42 0.50 -5.79
CA ASN A 46 -4.78 -0.03 -5.89
C ASN A 46 -5.67 0.44 -4.74
N SER A 47 -5.11 0.56 -3.54
CA SER A 47 -5.82 1.00 -2.36
C SER A 47 -4.82 1.64 -1.40
N GLY A 48 -5.18 2.81 -0.90
CA GLY A 48 -4.38 3.52 0.11
C GLY A 48 -5.20 3.72 1.36
N VAL A 49 -5.59 4.97 1.66
CA VAL A 49 -6.47 5.29 2.79
C VAL A 49 -7.85 4.70 2.54
N ARG A 50 -8.47 4.21 3.61
CA ARG A 50 -9.83 3.69 3.55
C ARG A 50 -10.62 4.23 4.74
N CYS A 51 -11.77 4.85 4.49
CA CYS A 51 -12.64 5.26 5.59
C CYS A 51 -13.37 4.04 6.16
N GLU A 52 -13.87 4.14 7.39
CA GLU A 52 -14.55 3.02 8.04
C GLU A 52 -15.76 2.53 7.24
N HIS A 53 -16.53 3.45 6.67
CA HIS A 53 -17.70 3.10 5.87
C HIS A 53 -17.34 2.28 4.64
N HIS A 54 -16.35 2.73 3.87
CA HIS A 54 -15.88 1.99 2.69
C HIS A 54 -15.30 0.63 3.07
N ASN A 55 -14.54 0.59 4.16
CA ASN A 55 -13.96 -0.66 4.68
C ASN A 55 -15.06 -1.67 5.03
N TYR A 56 -16.14 -1.21 5.64
CA TYR A 56 -17.30 -2.04 5.95
C TYR A 56 -17.97 -2.56 4.67
N ASP A 57 -18.19 -1.66 3.70
CA ASP A 57 -18.89 -1.99 2.44
C ASP A 57 -18.16 -3.07 1.63
N ILE A 58 -16.84 -3.10 1.67
CA ILE A 58 -16.06 -4.13 0.94
C ILE A 58 -15.78 -5.37 1.80
N ALA A 59 -16.42 -5.47 2.97
CA ALA A 59 -16.29 -6.58 3.90
C ALA A 59 -14.84 -6.84 4.34
N ALA A 60 -14.02 -5.79 4.45
CA ALA A 60 -12.66 -5.90 4.95
C ALA A 60 -12.67 -5.97 6.49
N THR A 61 -11.57 -6.45 7.06
CA THR A 61 -11.47 -6.55 8.52
C THR A 61 -11.59 -5.19 9.19
N PRO A 62 -12.36 -5.06 10.30
CA PRO A 62 -12.49 -3.78 11.00
C PRO A 62 -11.17 -3.20 11.53
N THR A 63 -10.15 -4.03 11.68
CA THR A 63 -8.82 -3.61 12.14
C THR A 63 -7.86 -3.34 11.00
N SER A 64 -8.37 -3.14 9.78
CA SER A 64 -7.53 -2.91 8.60
C SER A 64 -6.59 -1.71 8.79
N SER A 65 -5.32 -1.90 8.45
CA SER A 65 -4.32 -0.83 8.49
C SER A 65 -4.59 0.27 7.48
N HIS A 66 -5.42 0.02 6.47
CA HIS A 66 -5.84 1.02 5.49
C HIS A 66 -6.67 2.15 6.14
N ILE A 67 -7.42 1.86 7.20
CA ILE A 67 -8.32 2.83 7.83
C ILE A 67 -7.55 4.04 8.37
N GLY A 68 -6.41 3.81 8.99
CA GLY A 68 -5.60 4.88 9.57
C GLY A 68 -4.60 5.53 8.61
N GLY A 69 -4.57 5.10 7.36
CA GLY A 69 -3.57 5.58 6.40
C GLY A 69 -2.21 4.90 6.56
N TRP A 70 -2.18 3.72 7.19
CA TRP A 70 -0.96 2.98 7.48
C TRP A 70 -0.55 2.01 6.39
N ALA A 71 -1.42 1.77 5.39
CA ALA A 71 -1.24 0.70 4.41
C ALA A 71 -1.51 1.15 2.98
N ALA A 72 -0.86 0.48 2.04
CA ALA A 72 -1.12 0.62 0.61
C ALA A 72 -1.02 -0.75 -0.05
N ASP A 73 -1.83 -0.95 -1.08
CA ASP A 73 -1.78 -2.12 -1.95
C ASP A 73 -1.20 -1.69 -3.29
N LEU A 74 -0.07 -2.30 -3.66
CA LEU A 74 0.68 -1.96 -4.87
C LEU A 74 0.40 -3.00 -5.95
N LYS A 75 -0.11 -2.55 -7.08
CA LYS A 75 -0.53 -3.42 -8.18
C LYS A 75 0.65 -4.06 -8.90
N TYR A 76 0.48 -5.31 -9.30
CA TYR A 76 1.38 -6.00 -10.22
C TYR A 76 0.57 -6.92 -11.14
N SER A 77 1.19 -7.34 -12.24
CA SER A 77 0.61 -8.28 -13.18
C SER A 77 1.64 -9.36 -13.52
N GLY A 78 1.28 -10.62 -13.23
CA GLY A 78 2.11 -11.77 -13.56
C GLY A 78 3.26 -12.03 -12.59
N SER A 79 3.83 -13.23 -12.68
CA SER A 79 4.83 -13.69 -11.73
C SER A 79 6.16 -12.94 -11.82
N ALA A 80 6.53 -12.47 -13.01
CA ALA A 80 7.77 -11.72 -13.19
C ALA A 80 7.69 -10.36 -12.47
N GLN A 81 6.57 -9.64 -12.64
CA GLN A 81 6.36 -8.37 -11.95
C GLN A 81 6.24 -8.57 -10.44
N ARG A 82 5.59 -9.64 -10.01
CA ARG A 82 5.49 -9.97 -8.59
C ARG A 82 6.88 -10.15 -7.98
N TYR A 83 7.76 -10.88 -8.65
CA TYR A 83 9.12 -11.10 -8.20
C TYR A 83 9.89 -9.77 -8.07
N GLU A 84 9.84 -8.94 -9.10
CA GLU A 84 10.52 -7.64 -9.12
C GLU A 84 10.00 -6.71 -8.02
N LEU A 85 8.68 -6.62 -7.89
CA LEU A 85 8.06 -5.74 -6.89
C LEU A 85 8.37 -6.22 -5.48
N LEU A 86 8.22 -7.52 -5.22
CA LEU A 86 8.51 -8.10 -3.93
C LEU A 86 9.99 -7.91 -3.54
N ASN A 87 10.88 -8.10 -4.51
CA ASN A 87 12.31 -7.92 -4.29
C ASN A 87 12.65 -6.48 -3.89
N ALA A 88 11.95 -5.49 -4.47
CA ALA A 88 12.12 -4.08 -4.11
C ALA A 88 11.51 -3.76 -2.74
N ILE A 89 10.41 -4.43 -2.37
CA ILE A 89 9.67 -4.19 -1.12
C ILE A 89 10.39 -4.75 0.11
N MET A 90 10.91 -5.97 0.02
CA MET A 90 11.38 -6.71 1.20
C MET A 90 12.47 -6.00 2.02
N PRO A 91 13.43 -5.29 1.45
CA PRO A 91 14.42 -4.55 2.24
C PRO A 91 13.86 -3.30 2.94
N ILE A 92 12.65 -2.84 2.55
CA ILE A 92 12.10 -1.55 2.98
C ILE A 92 10.97 -1.73 3.99
N PHE A 93 10.14 -2.76 3.80
CA PHE A 93 8.99 -3.04 4.66
C PHE A 93 9.18 -4.34 5.42
N ASP A 94 8.70 -4.38 6.66
CA ASP A 94 8.72 -5.59 7.50
C ASP A 94 7.33 -6.18 7.74
N ARG A 95 6.31 -5.65 7.04
CA ARG A 95 4.96 -6.20 7.03
C ARG A 95 4.48 -6.23 5.59
N VAL A 96 4.33 -7.43 5.03
CA VAL A 96 4.04 -7.62 3.60
C VAL A 96 2.99 -8.71 3.42
N GLY A 97 1.96 -8.44 2.63
CA GLY A 97 0.96 -9.41 2.24
C GLY A 97 0.95 -9.61 0.73
N ILE A 98 0.96 -10.86 0.28
CA ILE A 98 1.01 -11.16 -1.15
C ILE A 98 -0.34 -11.67 -1.62
N ALA A 99 -0.96 -10.94 -2.55
CA ALA A 99 -2.21 -11.32 -3.21
C ALA A 99 -1.96 -11.60 -4.69
N LYS A 100 -2.98 -12.07 -5.39
CA LYS A 100 -2.85 -12.46 -6.81
C LYS A 100 -2.53 -11.31 -7.74
N THR A 101 -2.94 -10.07 -7.39
CA THR A 101 -2.81 -8.91 -8.27
C THR A 101 -2.18 -7.70 -7.60
N PHE A 102 -1.86 -7.81 -6.31
CA PHE A 102 -1.24 -6.71 -5.58
C PHE A 102 -0.37 -7.24 -4.44
N ILE A 103 0.51 -6.41 -3.94
CA ILE A 103 1.25 -6.66 -2.71
C ILE A 103 0.87 -5.58 -1.71
N HIS A 104 0.38 -6.01 -0.55
CA HIS A 104 0.04 -5.13 0.57
C HIS A 104 1.32 -4.82 1.34
N VAL A 105 1.52 -3.54 1.65
CA VAL A 105 2.60 -3.07 2.52
C VAL A 105 2.01 -2.16 3.58
N ASP A 106 2.52 -2.22 4.80
CA ASP A 106 2.08 -1.30 5.84
C ASP A 106 3.18 -0.99 6.85
N VAL A 107 2.97 0.10 7.58
CA VAL A 107 3.85 0.57 8.67
C VAL A 107 3.09 0.61 9.99
N ASP A 108 2.08 -0.25 10.14
CA ASP A 108 1.20 -0.26 11.30
C ASP A 108 1.92 -0.84 12.53
N ALA A 109 2.39 0.06 13.39
CA ALA A 109 3.17 -0.30 14.57
C ALA A 109 2.34 -1.04 15.64
N THR A 110 1.01 -1.08 15.49
CA THR A 110 0.15 -1.82 16.42
C THR A 110 0.07 -3.31 16.10
N LYS A 111 0.68 -3.75 15.01
CA LYS A 111 0.64 -5.14 14.54
C LYS A 111 2.03 -5.76 14.55
N THR A 112 2.08 -7.09 14.51
CA THR A 112 3.33 -7.84 14.55
C THR A 112 4.22 -7.52 13.36
N ALA A 113 5.45 -7.09 13.62
CA ALA A 113 6.46 -6.83 12.61
C ALA A 113 7.17 -8.13 12.18
N GLY A 114 7.89 -8.06 11.05
CA GLY A 114 8.69 -9.18 10.57
C GLY A 114 7.84 -10.33 10.02
N VAL A 115 6.73 -10.03 9.36
CA VAL A 115 5.81 -11.04 8.83
C VAL A 115 5.52 -10.81 7.35
N VAL A 116 5.39 -11.94 6.64
CA VAL A 116 4.86 -11.98 5.27
C VAL A 116 3.72 -12.99 5.27
N TRP A 117 2.56 -12.59 4.75
CA TRP A 117 1.41 -13.49 4.66
C TRP A 117 0.89 -13.57 3.23
N LEU A 118 0.08 -14.58 2.98
CA LEU A 118 -0.56 -14.80 1.69
C LEU A 118 -2.06 -14.53 1.82
N TYR A 119 -2.63 -13.90 0.81
CA TYR A 119 -4.08 -13.79 0.68
C TYR A 119 -4.62 -15.03 -0.01
N SER A 120 -5.71 -15.54 0.47
CA SER A 120 -6.36 -16.73 -0.11
C SER A 120 -7.23 -16.39 -1.32
#